data_faf4b97a7c27de70970e7a275a85a8ec
#
_entry.id   faf4b97a7c27de70970e7a275a85a8ec
#
_cell.length_a   1.000
_cell.length_b   1.000
_cell.length_c   1.000
_cell.angle_alpha   90.00
_cell.angle_beta   90.00
_cell.angle_gamma   90.00
#
_symmetry.space_group_name_H-M   'P 1'
#
loop_
_entity.id
_entity.type
_entity.pdbx_description
1 polymer ?
#
loop_
_entity_poly.entity_id
_entity_poly.type
_entity_poly.pdbx_seq_one_letter_code
_entity_poly.pdbx_strand_id
1 'polypeptide(L)'
;METIKNWWTNFTQKHKLVAQFVKFYAFSLFVTVLQYLLLTFLPGLFYNLTDWCSIPCQLIHLNLGPVDTYVFNYPVTGDATGGMGYFAAFAITLFLAQCVNFPMQRNITFKSKGNVWYQIAWYVVAFVLITIVCSFLMGIYVPLCKQFFPPALYNVLITVINGGVQRVIYFPIYKIFFPEGEQKKN
;
A
#
# COMPACT_ATOMS: atom_id res chain seq x y z
N MET A 1 30.63 -12.07 -8.42
CA MET A 1 29.63 -11.85 -7.34
C MET A 1 30.20 -11.11 -6.13
N GLU A 2 31.41 -11.33 -5.70
CA GLU A 2 32.03 -10.63 -4.56
C GLU A 2 32.16 -9.12 -4.76
N THR A 3 32.52 -8.67 -5.96
CA THR A 3 32.67 -7.23 -6.28
C THR A 3 31.39 -6.45 -6.09
N ILE A 4 30.23 -6.97 -6.51
CA ILE A 4 28.92 -6.33 -6.34
C ILE A 4 28.51 -6.30 -4.85
N LYS A 5 28.78 -7.39 -4.13
CA LYS A 5 28.49 -7.48 -2.69
C LYS A 5 29.33 -6.49 -1.90
N ASN A 6 30.62 -6.35 -2.21
CA ASN A 6 31.53 -5.40 -1.57
C ASN A 6 31.14 -3.95 -1.90
N TRP A 7 30.80 -3.66 -3.17
CA TRP A 7 30.30 -2.34 -3.57
C TRP A 7 29.01 -1.98 -2.82
N TRP A 8 28.03 -2.89 -2.75
CA TRP A 8 26.79 -2.65 -2.03
C TRP A 8 27.01 -2.45 -0.53
N THR A 9 27.91 -3.21 0.08
CA THR A 9 28.26 -3.04 1.50
C THR A 9 28.87 -1.67 1.76
N ASN A 10 29.82 -1.23 0.95
CA ASN A 10 30.44 0.09 1.05
C ASN A 10 29.42 1.21 0.80
N PHE A 11 28.56 1.07 -0.20
CA PHE A 11 27.48 2.02 -0.47
C PHE A 11 26.53 2.13 0.71
N THR A 12 26.11 1.00 1.29
CA THR A 12 25.19 0.97 2.43
C THR A 12 25.77 1.62 3.68
N GLN A 13 27.08 1.49 3.89
CA GLN A 13 27.78 2.15 5.00
C GLN A 13 27.86 3.66 4.79
N LYS A 14 28.20 4.10 3.57
CA LYS A 14 28.38 5.52 3.24
C LYS A 14 27.04 6.28 3.11
N HIS A 15 26.01 5.64 2.56
CA HIS A 15 24.72 6.24 2.26
C HIS A 15 23.55 5.45 2.87
N LYS A 16 23.56 5.32 4.18
CA LYS A 16 22.62 4.47 4.93
C LYS A 16 21.14 4.77 4.64
N LEU A 17 20.77 6.05 4.63
CA LEU A 17 19.39 6.48 4.39
C LEU A 17 18.93 6.14 2.96
N VAL A 18 19.79 6.36 1.97
CA VAL A 18 19.50 6.03 0.58
C VAL A 18 19.36 4.51 0.41
N ALA A 19 20.26 3.74 1.02
CA ALA A 19 20.19 2.28 0.97
C ALA A 19 18.92 1.73 1.64
N GLN A 20 18.48 2.33 2.73
CA GLN A 20 17.19 1.99 3.36
C GLN A 20 16.01 2.32 2.44
N PHE A 21 16.02 3.50 1.83
CA PHE A 21 14.98 3.90 0.88
C PHE A 21 14.91 2.96 -0.33
N VAL A 22 16.05 2.58 -0.90
CA VAL A 22 16.12 1.62 -2.01
C VAL A 22 15.53 0.26 -1.62
N LYS A 23 15.90 -0.26 -0.44
CA LYS A 23 15.33 -1.52 0.07
C LYS A 23 13.82 -1.40 0.31
N PHE A 24 13.39 -0.31 0.97
CA PHE A 24 11.98 -0.02 1.20
C PHE A 24 11.20 -0.02 -0.12
N TYR A 25 11.72 0.66 -1.14
CA TYR A 25 11.09 0.77 -2.44
C TYR A 25 11.01 -0.60 -3.15
N ALA A 26 12.09 -1.37 -3.14
CA ALA A 26 12.13 -2.71 -3.74
C ALA A 26 11.12 -3.67 -3.10
N PHE A 27 11.04 -3.70 -1.77
CA PHE A 27 10.03 -4.51 -1.08
C PHE A 27 8.61 -4.02 -1.30
N SER A 28 8.40 -2.70 -1.37
CA SER A 28 7.09 -2.13 -1.71
C SER A 28 6.64 -2.53 -3.12
N LEU A 29 7.55 -2.60 -4.09
CA LEU A 29 7.24 -3.10 -5.44
C LEU A 29 6.88 -4.59 -5.41
N PHE A 30 7.62 -5.41 -4.67
CA PHE A 30 7.31 -6.83 -4.50
C PHE A 30 5.91 -7.03 -3.92
N VAL A 31 5.56 -6.28 -2.87
CA VAL A 31 4.23 -6.33 -2.27
C VAL A 31 3.15 -5.85 -3.25
N THR A 32 3.45 -4.86 -4.09
CA THR A 32 2.53 -4.40 -5.14
C THR A 32 2.24 -5.51 -6.16
N VAL A 33 3.26 -6.27 -6.57
CA VAL A 33 3.07 -7.43 -7.45
C VAL A 33 2.21 -8.50 -6.78
N LEU A 34 2.46 -8.79 -5.50
CA LEU A 34 1.64 -9.73 -4.72
C LEU A 34 0.17 -9.26 -4.66
N GLN A 35 -0.07 -7.98 -4.37
CA GLN A 35 -1.44 -7.41 -4.37
C GLN A 35 -2.11 -7.54 -5.73
N TYR A 36 -1.38 -7.26 -6.81
CA TYR A 36 -1.90 -7.41 -8.17
C TYR A 36 -2.34 -8.85 -8.45
N LEU A 37 -1.51 -9.83 -8.09
CA LEU A 37 -1.86 -11.24 -8.27
C LEU A 37 -3.10 -11.61 -7.44
N LEU A 38 -3.16 -11.23 -6.17
CA LEU A 38 -4.30 -11.52 -5.33
C LEU A 38 -5.58 -10.86 -5.85
N LEU A 39 -5.54 -9.60 -6.29
CA LEU A 39 -6.69 -8.89 -6.86
C LEU A 39 -7.09 -9.41 -8.26
N THR A 40 -6.25 -10.15 -8.92
CA THR A 40 -6.62 -10.84 -10.17
C THR A 40 -7.48 -12.06 -9.90
N PHE A 41 -7.20 -12.80 -8.81
CA PHE A 41 -7.87 -14.08 -8.54
C PHE A 41 -8.99 -13.99 -7.51
N LEU A 42 -8.81 -13.25 -6.41
CA LEU A 42 -9.76 -13.22 -5.29
C LEU A 42 -11.18 -12.70 -5.67
N PRO A 43 -11.32 -11.61 -6.46
CA PRO A 43 -12.66 -11.14 -6.83
C PRO A 43 -13.47 -12.18 -7.58
N GLY A 44 -12.84 -12.92 -8.49
CA GLY A 44 -13.46 -14.02 -9.22
C GLY A 44 -13.95 -15.16 -8.30
N LEU A 45 -13.22 -15.45 -7.22
CA LEU A 45 -13.66 -16.43 -6.21
C LEU A 45 -14.93 -15.95 -5.50
N PHE A 46 -14.98 -14.70 -5.05
CA PHE A 46 -16.16 -14.13 -4.40
C PHE A 46 -17.37 -14.08 -5.34
N TYR A 47 -17.15 -13.72 -6.60
CA TYR A 47 -18.20 -13.69 -7.61
C TYR A 47 -18.82 -15.08 -7.86
N ASN A 48 -17.99 -16.12 -7.89
CA ASN A 48 -18.45 -17.49 -8.17
C ASN A 48 -18.98 -18.23 -6.94
N LEU A 49 -18.57 -17.86 -5.74
CA LEU A 49 -18.89 -18.58 -4.51
C LEU A 49 -19.95 -17.87 -3.65
N THR A 50 -20.23 -16.59 -3.88
CA THR A 50 -21.13 -15.78 -3.06
C THR A 50 -21.92 -14.79 -3.90
N ASP A 51 -23.07 -14.34 -3.40
CA ASP A 51 -23.86 -13.25 -4.01
C ASP A 51 -23.37 -11.85 -3.60
N TRP A 52 -22.23 -11.74 -2.96
CA TRP A 52 -21.74 -10.48 -2.39
C TRP A 52 -21.40 -9.43 -3.45
N CYS A 53 -21.07 -9.83 -4.67
CA CYS A 53 -20.85 -8.88 -5.76
C CYS A 53 -22.13 -8.17 -6.24
N SER A 54 -23.31 -8.72 -5.88
CA SER A 54 -24.63 -8.12 -6.15
C SER A 54 -25.08 -7.12 -5.07
N ILE A 55 -24.31 -6.95 -3.99
CA ILE A 55 -24.61 -6.04 -2.88
C ILE A 55 -23.68 -4.83 -3.00
N PRO A 56 -24.20 -3.58 -3.13
CA PRO A 56 -23.34 -2.40 -3.18
C PRO A 56 -22.63 -2.18 -1.82
N CYS A 57 -21.37 -1.77 -1.87
CA CYS A 57 -20.58 -1.45 -0.68
C CYS A 57 -20.12 0.00 -0.75
N GLN A 58 -20.71 0.88 0.07
CA GLN A 58 -20.35 2.30 0.20
C GLN A 58 -20.12 2.60 1.68
N LEU A 59 -18.87 2.85 2.06
CA LEU A 59 -18.51 3.08 3.46
C LEU A 59 -17.85 4.44 3.62
N ILE A 60 -18.16 5.11 4.72
CA ILE A 60 -17.64 6.41 5.15
C ILE A 60 -17.89 7.49 4.09
N HIS A 61 -19.06 8.09 4.15
CA HIS A 61 -19.43 9.23 3.31
C HIS A 61 -18.62 10.47 3.72
N LEU A 62 -17.97 11.10 2.77
CA LEU A 62 -17.21 12.33 2.94
C LEU A 62 -17.83 13.43 2.08
N ASN A 63 -18.38 14.43 2.73
CA ASN A 63 -18.90 15.65 2.11
C ASN A 63 -18.04 16.84 2.56
N LEU A 64 -17.18 17.35 1.66
CA LEU A 64 -16.31 18.49 1.92
C LEU A 64 -16.59 19.60 0.89
N GLY A 65 -17.82 20.06 0.84
CA GLY A 65 -18.27 21.10 -0.08
C GLY A 65 -18.30 20.59 -1.54
N PRO A 66 -17.32 20.93 -2.39
CA PRO A 66 -17.33 20.51 -3.81
C PRO A 66 -16.99 19.01 -4.01
N VAL A 67 -16.51 18.33 -2.96
CA VAL A 67 -16.16 16.91 -2.99
C VAL A 67 -17.18 16.12 -2.18
N ASP A 68 -18.03 15.38 -2.87
CA ASP A 68 -19.00 14.44 -2.29
C ASP A 68 -18.65 13.03 -2.77
N THR A 69 -18.11 12.19 -1.86
CA THR A 69 -17.63 10.86 -2.21
C THR A 69 -17.63 9.93 -0.99
N TYR A 70 -17.43 8.64 -1.26
CA TYR A 70 -17.20 7.63 -0.22
C TYR A 70 -15.73 7.24 -0.19
N VAL A 71 -15.16 6.99 1.01
CA VAL A 71 -13.79 6.48 1.15
C VAL A 71 -13.65 5.11 0.48
N PHE A 72 -14.67 4.25 0.67
CA PHE A 72 -14.77 2.99 -0.05
C PHE A 72 -16.07 3.00 -0.86
N ASN A 73 -15.96 3.05 -2.17
CA ASN A 73 -17.08 3.14 -3.09
C ASN A 73 -17.00 2.02 -4.12
N TYR A 74 -17.72 0.94 -3.86
CA TYR A 74 -17.79 -0.22 -4.74
C TYR A 74 -19.24 -0.47 -5.16
N PRO A 75 -19.72 0.20 -6.22
CA PRO A 75 -21.05 -0.04 -6.78
C PRO A 75 -21.12 -1.44 -7.40
N VAL A 76 -22.33 -1.92 -7.57
CA VAL A 76 -22.58 -3.17 -8.31
C VAL A 76 -22.29 -2.94 -9.79
N THR A 77 -21.41 -3.76 -10.37
CA THR A 77 -20.99 -3.67 -11.78
C THR A 77 -21.56 -4.80 -12.66
N GLY A 78 -22.17 -5.81 -12.04
CA GLY A 78 -22.67 -7.01 -12.74
C GLY A 78 -21.60 -8.06 -13.02
N ASP A 79 -20.37 -7.83 -12.55
CA ASP A 79 -19.23 -8.74 -12.66
C ASP A 79 -18.43 -8.82 -11.34
N ALA A 80 -17.25 -9.45 -11.36
CA ALA A 80 -16.39 -9.60 -10.20
C ALA A 80 -15.70 -8.30 -9.75
N THR A 81 -15.90 -7.15 -10.43
CA THR A 81 -15.16 -5.90 -10.17
C THR A 81 -15.90 -4.91 -9.27
N GLY A 82 -17.06 -5.29 -8.72
CA GLY A 82 -17.88 -4.41 -7.89
C GLY A 82 -18.48 -5.09 -6.66
N GLY A 83 -19.26 -4.30 -5.92
CA GLY A 83 -20.01 -4.74 -4.76
C GLY A 83 -19.18 -5.13 -3.54
N MET A 84 -19.84 -5.68 -2.55
CA MET A 84 -19.25 -6.18 -1.29
C MET A 84 -18.20 -7.28 -1.53
N GLY A 85 -18.40 -8.13 -2.56
CA GLY A 85 -17.45 -9.19 -2.90
C GLY A 85 -16.09 -8.66 -3.33
N TYR A 86 -16.07 -7.63 -4.18
CA TYR A 86 -14.81 -6.97 -4.55
C TYR A 86 -14.17 -6.24 -3.36
N PHE A 87 -14.97 -5.56 -2.53
CA PHE A 87 -14.48 -4.93 -1.30
C PHE A 87 -13.82 -5.95 -0.36
N ALA A 88 -14.46 -7.12 -0.16
CA ALA A 88 -13.91 -8.20 0.66
C ALA A 88 -12.59 -8.74 0.08
N ALA A 89 -12.53 -8.97 -1.23
CA ALA A 89 -11.32 -9.39 -1.92
C ALA A 89 -10.19 -8.36 -1.75
N PHE A 90 -10.53 -7.07 -1.88
CA PHE A 90 -9.60 -5.96 -1.68
C PHE A 90 -9.09 -5.91 -0.23
N ALA A 91 -9.98 -6.00 0.76
CA ALA A 91 -9.63 -5.97 2.18
C ALA A 91 -8.71 -7.15 2.57
N ILE A 92 -9.03 -8.36 2.10
CA ILE A 92 -8.19 -9.54 2.32
C ILE A 92 -6.82 -9.38 1.64
N THR A 93 -6.79 -8.87 0.41
CA THR A 93 -5.54 -8.59 -0.31
C THR A 93 -4.67 -7.62 0.46
N LEU A 94 -5.26 -6.51 0.96
CA LEU A 94 -4.53 -5.55 1.78
C LEU A 94 -4.00 -6.18 3.06
N PHE A 95 -4.80 -6.96 3.75
CA PHE A 95 -4.39 -7.64 4.98
C PHE A 95 -3.20 -8.59 4.74
N LEU A 96 -3.32 -9.48 3.75
CA LEU A 96 -2.24 -10.42 3.40
C LEU A 96 -0.96 -9.70 2.96
N ALA A 97 -1.12 -8.64 2.16
CA ALA A 97 0.01 -7.81 1.75
C ALA A 97 0.72 -7.17 2.96
N GLN A 98 -0.02 -6.71 3.98
CA GLN A 98 0.58 -6.15 5.18
C GLN A 98 1.25 -7.21 6.06
N CYS A 99 0.71 -8.43 6.12
CA CYS A 99 1.35 -9.56 6.80
C CYS A 99 2.75 -9.89 6.21
N VAL A 100 2.94 -9.67 4.91
CA VAL A 100 4.24 -9.82 4.24
C VAL A 100 5.09 -8.56 4.38
N ASN A 101 4.49 -7.38 4.16
CA ASN A 101 5.22 -6.12 4.15
C ASN A 101 5.81 -5.77 5.51
N PHE A 102 5.06 -5.96 6.60
CA PHE A 102 5.51 -5.64 7.96
C PHE A 102 6.84 -6.31 8.32
N PRO A 103 7.00 -7.66 8.27
CA PRO A 103 8.26 -8.30 8.62
C PRO A 103 9.41 -7.93 7.67
N MET A 104 9.15 -7.73 6.38
CA MET A 104 10.16 -7.31 5.42
C MET A 104 10.69 -5.90 5.74
N GLN A 105 9.80 -4.96 6.02
CA GLN A 105 10.21 -3.60 6.38
C GLN A 105 10.92 -3.59 7.73
N ARG A 106 10.33 -4.21 8.76
CA ARG A 106 10.88 -4.24 10.10
C ARG A 106 12.27 -4.88 10.17
N ASN A 107 12.40 -6.10 9.62
CA ASN A 107 13.59 -6.93 9.83
C ASN A 107 14.71 -6.65 8.82
N ILE A 108 14.36 -6.36 7.54
CA ILE A 108 15.33 -6.24 6.45
C ILE A 108 15.66 -4.78 6.15
N THR A 109 14.63 -3.92 6.03
CA THR A 109 14.83 -2.51 5.68
C THR A 109 15.38 -1.71 6.86
N PHE A 110 14.66 -1.74 7.98
CA PHE A 110 14.97 -0.92 9.16
C PHE A 110 15.78 -1.66 10.21
N LYS A 111 15.83 -3.00 10.16
CA LYS A 111 16.54 -3.86 11.13
C LYS A 111 16.20 -3.52 12.57
N SER A 112 14.91 -3.24 12.83
CA SER A 112 14.43 -2.80 14.12
C SER A 112 14.45 -3.93 15.14
N LYS A 113 14.92 -3.62 16.36
CA LYS A 113 14.94 -4.53 17.51
C LYS A 113 13.91 -4.16 18.60
N GLY A 114 13.04 -3.18 18.33
CA GLY A 114 12.01 -2.74 19.27
C GLY A 114 10.95 -3.81 19.54
N ASN A 115 10.07 -3.52 20.51
CA ASN A 115 8.95 -4.41 20.87
C ASN A 115 8.02 -4.61 19.65
N VAL A 116 7.85 -5.86 19.23
CA VAL A 116 7.09 -6.22 18.03
C VAL A 116 5.62 -5.83 18.17
N TRP A 117 4.99 -6.07 19.32
CA TRP A 117 3.57 -5.77 19.52
C TRP A 117 3.28 -4.28 19.48
N TYR A 118 4.14 -3.47 20.08
CA TYR A 118 4.04 -2.01 19.98
C TYR A 118 4.18 -1.54 18.52
N GLN A 119 5.12 -2.11 17.78
CA GLN A 119 5.34 -1.79 16.38
C GLN A 119 4.17 -2.23 15.48
N ILE A 120 3.56 -3.39 15.75
CA ILE A 120 2.35 -3.85 15.03
C ILE A 120 1.20 -2.87 15.29
N ALA A 121 0.95 -2.49 16.53
CA ALA A 121 -0.15 -1.58 16.87
C ALA A 121 -0.02 -0.24 16.11
N TRP A 122 1.14 0.39 16.18
CA TRP A 122 1.39 1.65 15.46
C TRP A 122 1.39 1.49 13.93
N TYR A 123 1.89 0.36 13.44
CA TYR A 123 1.83 0.04 12.02
C TYR A 123 0.40 -0.05 11.50
N VAL A 124 -0.50 -0.72 12.24
CA VAL A 124 -1.92 -0.83 11.87
C VAL A 124 -2.59 0.54 11.92
N VAL A 125 -2.35 1.34 12.97
CA VAL A 125 -2.88 2.70 13.07
C VAL A 125 -2.42 3.57 11.88
N ALA A 126 -1.12 3.55 11.58
CA ALA A 126 -0.57 4.28 10.44
C ALA A 126 -1.16 3.80 9.11
N PHE A 127 -1.30 2.47 8.93
CA PHE A 127 -1.90 1.88 7.74
C PHE A 127 -3.33 2.40 7.51
N VAL A 128 -4.18 2.36 8.54
CA VAL A 128 -5.57 2.83 8.45
C VAL A 128 -5.61 4.32 8.12
N LEU A 129 -4.87 5.15 8.86
CA LEU A 129 -4.84 6.60 8.64
C LEU A 129 -4.34 6.97 7.24
N ILE A 130 -3.25 6.35 6.78
CA ILE A 130 -2.69 6.62 5.45
C ILE A 130 -3.65 6.13 4.36
N THR A 131 -4.30 4.99 4.55
CA THR A 131 -5.31 4.50 3.60
C THR A 131 -6.46 5.50 3.46
N ILE A 132 -6.97 6.05 4.56
CA ILE A 132 -8.02 7.08 4.55
C ILE A 132 -7.53 8.33 3.80
N VAL A 133 -6.34 8.85 4.15
CA VAL A 133 -5.78 10.05 3.52
C VAL A 133 -5.54 9.82 2.01
N CYS A 134 -4.96 8.69 1.62
CA CYS A 134 -4.73 8.38 0.21
C CYS A 134 -6.03 8.19 -0.57
N SER A 135 -7.04 7.55 0.02
CA SER A 135 -8.36 7.39 -0.60
C SER A 135 -9.05 8.74 -0.80
N PHE A 136 -8.94 9.64 0.17
CA PHE A 136 -9.42 11.02 0.06
C PHE A 136 -8.70 11.77 -1.07
N LEU A 137 -7.37 11.72 -1.12
CA LEU A 137 -6.58 12.34 -2.19
C LEU A 137 -6.95 11.78 -3.57
N MET A 138 -7.18 10.46 -3.67
CA MET A 138 -7.68 9.84 -4.90
C MET A 138 -9.02 10.42 -5.35
N GLY A 139 -9.94 10.69 -4.43
CA GLY A 139 -11.21 11.35 -4.72
C GLY A 139 -11.05 12.71 -5.40
N ILE A 140 -9.96 13.41 -5.13
CA ILE A 140 -9.65 14.72 -5.72
C ILE A 140 -8.95 14.59 -7.07
N TYR A 141 -7.84 13.83 -7.15
CA TYR A 141 -7.03 13.84 -8.37
C TYR A 141 -7.51 12.88 -9.47
N VAL A 142 -8.27 11.83 -9.13
CA VAL A 142 -8.79 10.88 -10.14
C VAL A 142 -9.75 11.54 -11.11
N PRO A 143 -10.76 12.34 -10.70
CA PRO A 143 -11.61 13.09 -11.62
C PRO A 143 -10.80 14.03 -12.52
N LEU A 144 -9.80 14.73 -11.97
CA LEU A 144 -8.92 15.61 -12.73
C LEU A 144 -8.13 14.83 -13.81
N CYS A 145 -7.53 13.70 -13.42
CA CYS A 145 -6.82 12.86 -14.40
C CYS A 145 -7.75 12.36 -15.53
N LYS A 146 -8.98 11.97 -15.20
CA LYS A 146 -9.97 11.53 -16.19
C LYS A 146 -10.38 12.65 -17.15
N GLN A 147 -10.39 13.90 -16.70
CA GLN A 147 -10.75 15.04 -17.53
C GLN A 147 -9.67 15.39 -18.55
N PHE A 148 -8.39 15.23 -18.19
CA PHE A 148 -7.27 15.68 -19.03
C PHE A 148 -6.60 14.57 -19.84
N PHE A 149 -6.79 13.31 -19.50
CA PHE A 149 -6.06 12.19 -20.11
C PHE A 149 -7.00 11.10 -20.65
N PRO A 150 -6.64 10.44 -21.77
CA PRO A 150 -7.40 9.30 -22.29
C PRO A 150 -7.35 8.09 -21.34
N PRO A 151 -8.35 7.16 -21.41
CA PRO A 151 -8.50 6.06 -20.45
C PRO A 151 -7.25 5.21 -20.21
N ALA A 152 -6.51 4.89 -21.27
CA ALA A 152 -5.28 4.10 -21.16
C ALA A 152 -4.18 4.82 -20.35
N LEU A 153 -4.08 6.13 -20.48
CA LEU A 153 -3.03 6.93 -19.86
C LEU A 153 -3.39 7.29 -18.40
N TYR A 154 -4.65 7.66 -18.12
CA TYR A 154 -5.02 8.04 -16.76
C TYR A 154 -4.91 6.87 -15.76
N ASN A 155 -5.21 5.63 -16.18
CA ASN A 155 -5.06 4.46 -15.31
C ASN A 155 -3.60 4.25 -14.87
N VAL A 156 -2.66 4.40 -15.78
CA VAL A 156 -1.23 4.33 -15.48
C VAL A 156 -0.82 5.45 -14.54
N LEU A 157 -1.23 6.70 -14.85
CA LEU A 157 -0.91 7.88 -14.04
C LEU A 157 -1.47 7.75 -12.62
N ILE A 158 -2.73 7.36 -12.46
CA ILE A 158 -3.35 7.15 -11.14
C ILE A 158 -2.57 6.11 -10.33
N THR A 159 -2.20 5.00 -10.94
CA THR A 159 -1.43 3.94 -10.27
C THR A 159 -0.05 4.44 -9.82
N VAL A 160 0.65 5.17 -10.69
CA VAL A 160 1.98 5.71 -10.39
C VAL A 160 1.91 6.79 -9.32
N ILE A 161 0.96 7.73 -9.43
CA ILE A 161 0.79 8.81 -8.46
C ILE A 161 0.42 8.24 -7.09
N ASN A 162 -0.61 7.37 -7.03
CA ASN A 162 -1.05 6.77 -5.77
C ASN A 162 0.07 5.97 -5.09
N GLY A 163 0.75 5.11 -5.85
CA GLY A 163 1.88 4.35 -5.32
C GLY A 163 3.06 5.23 -4.90
N GLY A 164 3.33 6.32 -5.61
CA GLY A 164 4.36 7.31 -5.27
C GLY A 164 4.03 8.06 -3.98
N VAL A 165 2.82 8.62 -3.88
CA VAL A 165 2.34 9.34 -2.69
C VAL A 165 2.39 8.44 -1.45
N GLN A 166 1.87 7.22 -1.55
CA GLN A 166 1.92 6.27 -0.44
C GLN A 166 3.36 6.02 0.03
N ARG A 167 4.29 5.76 -0.89
CA ARG A 167 5.70 5.48 -0.53
C ARG A 167 6.39 6.65 0.14
N VAL A 168 6.13 7.87 -0.33
CA VAL A 168 6.68 9.09 0.27
C VAL A 168 6.16 9.30 1.69
N ILE A 169 4.89 8.99 1.95
CA ILE A 169 4.28 9.11 3.28
C ILE A 169 4.75 7.98 4.21
N TYR A 170 4.73 6.73 3.72
CA TYR A 170 5.08 5.56 4.55
C TYR A 170 6.54 5.54 4.99
N PHE A 171 7.46 5.95 4.15
CA PHE A 171 8.89 5.84 4.46
C PHE A 171 9.30 6.60 5.74
N PRO A 172 8.99 7.90 5.92
CA PRO A 172 9.32 8.60 7.15
C PRO A 172 8.57 8.06 8.37
N ILE A 173 7.32 7.65 8.20
CA ILE A 173 6.49 7.06 9.27
C ILE A 173 7.10 5.74 9.75
N TYR A 174 7.48 4.86 8.83
CA TYR A 174 8.13 3.60 9.19
C TYR A 174 9.49 3.81 9.87
N LYS A 175 10.22 4.83 9.49
CA LYS A 175 11.48 5.18 10.15
C LYS A 175 11.27 5.58 11.62
N ILE A 176 10.15 6.22 11.94
CA ILE A 176 9.77 6.56 13.32
C ILE A 176 9.37 5.30 14.10
N PHE A 177 8.55 4.43 13.52
CA PHE A 177 8.03 3.24 14.22
C PHE A 177 9.01 2.07 14.29
N PHE A 178 9.96 2.02 13.37
CA PHE A 178 11.01 1.03 13.34
C PHE A 178 12.37 1.66 13.67
N PRO A 179 12.59 2.14 14.91
CA PRO A 179 13.89 2.64 15.29
C PRO A 179 14.93 1.53 15.09
N GLU A 180 16.05 1.89 14.49
CA GLU A 180 17.15 0.96 14.31
C GLU A 180 17.68 0.51 15.66
N GLY A 181 17.92 -0.78 15.80
CA GLY A 181 18.66 -1.27 16.95
C GLY A 181 20.08 -0.72 16.92
N GLU A 182 20.55 -0.15 18.03
CA GLU A 182 21.94 0.25 18.16
C GLU A 182 22.83 -0.93 17.76
N GLN A 183 23.66 -0.74 16.74
CA GLN A 183 24.75 -1.66 16.49
C GLN A 183 25.72 -1.49 17.65
N LYS A 184 25.77 -2.46 18.57
CA LYS A 184 26.92 -2.53 19.49
C LYS A 184 28.17 -2.50 18.62
N LYS A 185 28.93 -1.41 18.71
CA LYS A 185 30.30 -1.38 18.21
C LYS A 185 31.06 -2.41 19.05
N ASN A 186 31.34 -3.56 18.47
CA ASN A 186 32.40 -4.43 18.95
C ASN A 186 33.70 -3.96 18.36
#